data_10343ab96c7c1d2fa83044b2de717a27
#
_entry.id   10343ab96c7c1d2fa83044b2de717a27
#
_cell.length_a   1.000
_cell.length_b   1.000
_cell.length_c   1.000
_cell.angle_alpha   90.00
_cell.angle_beta   90.00
_cell.angle_gamma   90.00
#
_symmetry.space_group_name_H-M   'P 1'
#
loop_
_entity.id
_entity.type
_entity.pdbx_description
1 polymer ?
#
loop_
_entity_poly.entity_id
_entity_poly.type
_entity_poly.pdbx_seq_one_letter_code
_entity_poly.pdbx_strand_id
1 'polypeptide(L)' 'MDPKQQVLEAIKGFGEPVNAGKVVELTGLERKAVDKAMNDLKKTGEIVSPKRCYWQSA' A
#
# COMPACT_ATOMS: atom_id res chain seq x y z
N MET A 1 -9.88 -11.69 -3.26
CA MET A 1 -9.62 -10.26 -3.04
C MET A 1 -8.54 -9.80 -4.00
N ASP A 2 -8.72 -8.69 -4.68
CA ASP A 2 -7.71 -8.27 -5.64
C ASP A 2 -6.50 -7.63 -4.93
N PRO A 3 -5.36 -7.52 -5.62
CA PRO A 3 -4.14 -6.97 -5.00
C PRO A 3 -4.33 -5.56 -4.44
N LYS A 4 -5.13 -4.75 -5.11
CA LYS A 4 -5.39 -3.38 -4.67
C LYS A 4 -6.06 -3.36 -3.30
N GLN A 5 -7.06 -4.21 -3.11
CA GLN A 5 -7.78 -4.30 -1.86
C GLN A 5 -6.89 -4.86 -0.74
N GLN A 6 -6.09 -5.88 -1.07
CA GLN A 6 -5.18 -6.46 -0.09
C GLN A 6 -4.16 -5.44 0.39
N VAL A 7 -3.60 -4.66 -0.52
CA VAL A 7 -2.63 -3.63 -0.18
C VAL A 7 -3.28 -2.56 0.70
N LEU A 8 -4.47 -2.11 0.34
CA LEU A 8 -5.17 -1.09 1.11
C LEU A 8 -5.45 -1.57 2.53
N GLU A 9 -5.93 -2.78 2.68
CA GLU A 9 -6.22 -3.34 4.00
C GLU A 9 -4.97 -3.53 4.83
N ALA A 10 -3.86 -3.93 4.20
CA ALA A 10 -2.60 -4.07 4.90
C ALA A 10 -2.13 -2.72 5.45
N ILE A 11 -2.24 -1.67 4.65
CA ILE A 11 -1.85 -0.32 5.06
C ILE A 11 -2.73 0.18 6.19
N LYS A 12 -4.05 0.00 6.07
CA LYS A 12 -4.99 0.40 7.11
C LYS A 12 -4.76 -0.36 8.41
N GLY A 13 -4.56 -1.66 8.30
CA GLY A 13 -4.39 -2.51 9.48
C GLY A 13 -3.09 -2.28 10.21
N PHE A 14 -2.06 -1.84 9.51
CA PHE A 14 -0.76 -1.58 10.15
C PHE A 14 -0.81 -0.36 11.07
N GLY A 15 -1.61 0.65 10.71
CA GLY A 15 -1.81 1.83 11.56
C GLY A 15 -0.69 2.86 11.54
N GLU A 16 0.36 2.62 10.77
CA GLU A 16 1.50 3.54 10.62
C GLU A 16 1.91 3.61 9.16
N PRO A 17 2.61 4.66 8.75
CA PRO A 17 3.12 4.71 7.38
C PRO A 17 4.04 3.53 7.08
N VAL A 18 3.90 2.94 5.90
CA VAL A 18 4.67 1.78 5.48
C VAL A 18 5.33 2.05 4.13
N ASN A 19 6.47 1.42 3.88
CA ASN A 19 7.07 1.46 2.55
C ASN A 19 6.60 0.24 1.73
N ALA A 20 6.95 0.22 0.45
CA ALA A 20 6.53 -0.86 -0.43
C ALA A 20 7.06 -2.23 0.01
N GLY A 21 8.28 -2.27 0.52
CA GLY A 21 8.85 -3.51 1.04
C GLY A 21 8.05 -4.08 2.20
N LYS A 22 7.58 -3.22 3.09
CA LYS A 22 6.73 -3.65 4.20
C LYS A 22 5.39 -4.17 3.70
N VAL A 23 4.82 -3.53 2.70
CA VAL A 23 3.56 -4.00 2.11
C VAL A 23 3.73 -5.38 1.48
N VAL A 24 4.86 -5.61 0.81
CA VAL A 24 5.16 -6.93 0.26
C VAL A 24 5.17 -7.98 1.38
N GLU A 25 5.81 -7.68 2.51
CA GLU A 25 5.84 -8.59 3.65
C GLU A 25 4.45 -8.85 4.22
N LEU A 26 3.65 -7.80 4.35
CA LEU A 26 2.32 -7.91 4.96
C LEU A 26 1.32 -8.65 4.09
N THR A 27 1.43 -8.49 2.77
CA THR A 27 0.46 -9.08 1.84
C THR A 27 0.93 -10.38 1.22
N GLY A 28 2.23 -10.59 1.14
CA GLY A 28 2.79 -11.73 0.43
C GLY A 28 2.70 -11.62 -1.09
N LEU A 29 2.35 -10.45 -1.60
CA LEU A 29 2.26 -10.21 -3.04
C LEU A 29 3.63 -9.91 -3.63
N GLU A 30 3.75 -10.08 -4.95
CA GLU A 30 4.98 -9.69 -5.65
C GLU A 30 5.14 -8.17 -5.61
N ARG A 31 6.39 -7.71 -5.64
CA ARG A 31 6.70 -6.28 -5.63
C ARG A 31 5.99 -5.53 -6.76
N LYS A 32 5.95 -6.12 -7.95
CA LYS A 32 5.28 -5.50 -9.09
C LYS A 32 3.80 -5.30 -8.84
N ALA A 33 3.15 -6.30 -8.25
CA ALA A 33 1.74 -6.20 -7.91
C ALA A 33 1.49 -5.13 -6.86
N VAL A 34 2.37 -5.07 -5.86
CA VAL A 34 2.29 -4.05 -4.81
C VAL A 34 2.46 -2.65 -5.39
N ASP A 35 3.48 -2.46 -6.23
CA ASP A 35 3.74 -1.15 -6.84
C ASP A 35 2.55 -0.68 -7.67
N LYS A 36 1.96 -1.57 -8.46
CA LYS A 36 0.80 -1.23 -9.27
C LYS A 36 -0.40 -0.88 -8.40
N ALA A 37 -0.65 -1.69 -7.37
CA ALA A 37 -1.77 -1.45 -6.46
C ALA A 37 -1.61 -0.13 -5.73
N MET A 38 -0.42 0.16 -5.24
CA MET A 38 -0.15 1.41 -4.53
C MET A 38 -0.31 2.62 -5.45
N ASN A 39 0.13 2.50 -6.70
CA ASN A 39 -0.03 3.57 -7.67
C ASN A 39 -1.52 3.84 -7.94
N ASP A 40 -2.32 2.80 -8.07
CA ASP A 40 -3.76 2.94 -8.27
C ASP A 40 -4.44 3.57 -7.05
N LEU A 41 -4.07 3.12 -5.86
CA LEU A 41 -4.63 3.68 -4.61
C LEU A 41 -4.25 5.14 -4.43
N LYS A 42 -3.04 5.51 -4.81
CA LYS A 42 -2.60 6.90 -4.79
C LYS A 42 -3.44 7.76 -5.73
N LYS A 43 -3.71 7.26 -6.93
CA LYS A 43 -4.51 7.99 -7.91
C LYS A 43 -5.93 8.23 -7.44
N THR A 44 -6.51 7.26 -6.76
CA THR A 44 -7.88 7.38 -6.23
C THR A 44 -7.94 8.17 -4.94
N GLY A 45 -6.80 8.43 -4.32
CA GLY A 45 -6.74 9.16 -3.05
C GLY A 45 -7.00 8.31 -1.82
N GLU A 46 -7.01 6.99 -1.96
CA GLU A 46 -7.23 6.08 -0.84
C GLU A 46 -5.99 5.94 0.05
N ILE A 47 -4.82 6.24 -0.49
CA ILE A 47 -3.59 6.32 0.30
C ILE A 47 -2.86 7.63 -0.01
N VAL A 48 -2.09 8.09 0.96
CA VAL A 48 -1.27 9.30 0.80
C VAL A 48 0.15 9.00 1.24
N SER A 49 1.10 9.82 0.77
CA SER A 49 2.49 9.69 1.15
C SER A 49 2.82 10.81 2.16
N PRO A 50 2.86 10.51 3.46
CA PRO A 50 3.19 11.54 4.45
C PRO A 50 4.65 11.93 4.38
N LYS A 51 5.51 11.05 3.88
CA LYS A 51 6.88 11.38 3.58
C LYS A 51 7.40 10.43 2.51
N ARG A 52 8.55 10.76 1.98
CA ARG A 52 9.15 10.04 0.85
C ARG A 52 9.23 8.54 1.11
N CYS A 53 8.76 7.77 0.16
CA CYS A 53 8.79 6.31 0.17
C CYS A 53 7.91 5.65 1.23
N TYR A 54 7.10 6.41 1.95
CA TYR A 54 6.15 5.87 2.93
C TYR A 54 4.72 6.20 2.53
N TRP A 55 3.80 5.33 2.89
CA TRP A 55 2.39 5.42 2.51
C TRP A 55 1.51 5.10 3.71
N GLN A 56 0.38 5.78 3.80
CA GLN A 56 -0.62 5.50 4.83
C GLN A 56 -2.00 5.69 4.22
N SER A 57 -3.02 5.14 4.87
CA SER A 57 -4.40 5.33 4.41
C SER A 57 -4.80 6.80 4.57
N ALA A 58 -5.52 7.29 3.58
CA ALA A 58 -5.99 8.68 3.63
C ALA A 58 -7.11 8.87 4.65
#